data_42bd9718bd1814418ece52a1077a9b10
#
_entry.id   42bd9718bd1814418ece52a1077a9b10
#
_cell.length_a   1.000
_cell.length_b   1.000
_cell.length_c   1.000
_cell.angle_alpha   90.00
_cell.angle_beta   90.00
_cell.angle_gamma   90.00
#
_symmetry.space_group_name_H-M   'P 1'
#
loop_
_entity.id
_entity.type
_entity.pdbx_description
1 polymer ?
#
loop_
_entity_poly.entity_id
_entity_poly.type
_entity_poly.pdbx_seq_one_letter_code
_entity_poly.pdbx_strand_id
1 'polypeptide(L)'
;MRTMLGLRVKTAVATFAMSVLAVPACADAIDGNWCHNDGRRFTIRGPEIVTPGGKHMAGNYSRHWFNYTVPAPEPGAGETVYMTLANENTVYLRRGEPASGSPQESWVRCAPSISALPALTRS
;
A
#
# COMPACT_ATOMS: atom_id res chain seq x y z
N MET A 1 -0.39 65.31 38.06
CA MET A 1 -0.80 64.75 36.93
C MET A 1 0.06 63.70 36.42
N ARG A 2 -0.42 62.57 36.37
CA ARG A 2 0.43 61.57 35.87
C ARG A 2 -0.28 60.71 34.93
N THR A 3 0.28 60.53 33.84
CA THR A 3 -0.26 59.69 32.80
C THR A 3 0.26 58.29 33.01
N MET A 4 -0.65 57.47 33.34
CA MET A 4 -0.32 56.08 33.39
C MET A 4 -0.27 55.52 32.01
N LEU A 5 0.91 55.39 31.50
CA LEU A 5 1.07 54.66 30.31
C LEU A 5 0.99 53.21 30.65
N GLY A 6 -0.16 52.67 30.45
CA GLY A 6 -0.30 51.24 30.59
C GLY A 6 0.44 50.58 29.43
N LEU A 7 1.54 49.99 29.77
CA LEU A 7 2.25 49.19 28.82
C LEU A 7 1.41 47.94 28.53
N ARG A 8 0.71 48.00 27.42
CA ARG A 8 -0.03 46.85 27.01
C ARG A 8 0.90 45.91 26.27
N VAL A 9 1.37 44.96 27.02
CA VAL A 9 2.11 43.88 26.41
C VAL A 9 1.11 43.03 25.68
N LYS A 10 1.08 43.19 24.39
CA LYS A 10 0.31 42.28 23.55
C LYS A 10 1.14 41.04 23.40
N THR A 11 0.80 40.08 24.17
CA THR A 11 1.39 38.76 23.99
C THR A 11 0.80 38.19 22.73
N ALA A 12 1.58 38.16 21.69
CA ALA A 12 1.20 37.45 20.50
C ALA A 12 1.39 35.97 20.79
N VAL A 13 0.29 35.29 20.97
CA VAL A 13 0.35 33.83 21.08
C VAL A 13 0.55 33.31 19.69
N ALA A 14 1.76 32.91 19.41
CA ALA A 14 2.04 32.22 18.17
C ALA A 14 1.44 30.83 18.29
N THR A 15 0.32 30.63 17.62
CA THR A 15 -0.26 29.31 17.54
C THR A 15 0.55 28.51 16.54
N PHE A 16 1.34 27.61 17.05
CA PHE A 16 2.04 26.68 16.20
C PHE A 16 1.05 25.65 15.73
N ALA A 17 0.65 25.78 14.49
CA ALA A 17 -0.06 24.71 13.83
C ALA A 17 0.94 23.61 13.52
N MET A 18 1.01 22.61 14.37
CA MET A 18 1.76 21.43 14.03
C MET A 18 1.01 20.68 12.96
N SER A 19 1.47 20.83 11.74
CA SER A 19 1.02 19.91 10.70
C SER A 19 1.65 18.57 11.00
N VAL A 20 0.86 17.70 11.56
CA VAL A 20 1.25 16.31 11.69
C VAL A 20 1.22 15.75 10.30
N LEU A 21 2.40 15.54 9.72
CA LEU A 21 2.49 14.75 8.51
C LEU A 21 2.06 13.35 8.88
N ALA A 22 0.85 13.00 8.48
CA ALA A 22 0.39 11.65 8.64
C ALA A 22 1.29 10.77 7.78
N VAL A 23 2.17 10.04 8.41
CA VAL A 23 2.88 8.96 7.75
C VAL A 23 1.81 7.97 7.31
N PRO A 24 1.70 7.67 6.00
CA PRO A 24 0.73 6.68 5.58
C PRO A 24 1.00 5.39 6.33
N ALA A 25 0.03 4.95 7.10
CA ALA A 25 0.11 3.73 7.87
C ALA A 25 -0.07 2.52 6.94
N CYS A 26 0.66 2.49 5.81
CA CYS A 26 0.57 1.44 4.82
C CYS A 26 1.32 0.19 5.23
N ALA A 27 2.14 0.29 6.29
CA ALA A 27 3.07 -0.78 6.66
C ALA A 27 2.37 -2.05 7.14
N ASP A 28 1.15 -1.93 7.68
CA ASP A 28 0.44 -3.10 8.20
C ASP A 28 -0.82 -3.44 7.42
N ALA A 29 -0.91 -2.96 6.19
CA ALA A 29 -2.02 -3.25 5.30
C ALA A 29 -1.51 -3.94 4.04
N ILE A 30 -2.37 -4.80 3.49
CA ILE A 30 -2.04 -5.53 2.27
C ILE A 30 -2.02 -4.63 1.03
N ASP A 31 -2.48 -3.40 1.17
CA ASP A 31 -2.41 -2.41 0.11
C ASP A 31 -0.98 -2.19 -0.36
N GLY A 32 -0.80 -1.99 -1.64
CA GLY A 32 0.51 -1.68 -2.19
C GLY A 32 0.84 -2.45 -3.45
N ASN A 33 2.08 -2.32 -3.87
CA ASN A 33 2.62 -2.99 -5.05
C ASN A 33 3.41 -4.22 -4.62
N TRP A 34 3.06 -5.36 -5.18
CA TRP A 34 3.65 -6.63 -4.81
C TRP A 34 4.33 -7.26 -6.01
N CYS A 35 5.52 -7.78 -5.80
CA CYS A 35 6.38 -8.33 -6.84
C CYS A 35 6.82 -9.75 -6.49
N HIS A 36 6.86 -10.59 -7.51
CA HIS A 36 7.37 -11.95 -7.40
C HIS A 36 8.73 -12.02 -8.10
N ASN A 37 9.56 -12.95 -7.67
CA ASN A 37 10.91 -13.10 -8.23
C ASN A 37 10.92 -13.49 -9.71
N ASP A 38 9.80 -13.96 -10.24
CA ASP A 38 9.67 -14.30 -11.67
C ASP A 38 9.22 -13.11 -12.53
N GLY A 39 9.06 -11.93 -11.95
CA GLY A 39 8.67 -10.73 -12.69
C GLY A 39 7.20 -10.40 -12.66
N ARG A 40 6.35 -11.29 -12.12
CA ARG A 40 4.93 -10.96 -11.97
C ARG A 40 4.74 -9.90 -10.91
N ARG A 41 3.68 -9.11 -11.05
CA ARG A 41 3.37 -8.06 -10.09
C ARG A 41 1.86 -7.83 -10.03
N PHE A 42 1.39 -7.40 -8.88
CA PHE A 42 0.01 -6.91 -8.73
C PHE A 42 -0.03 -5.73 -7.76
N THR A 43 -1.10 -4.97 -7.83
CA THR A 43 -1.30 -3.80 -6.96
C THR A 43 -2.65 -3.90 -6.29
N ILE A 44 -2.69 -3.69 -4.98
CA ILE A 44 -3.93 -3.67 -4.20
C ILE A 44 -4.15 -2.27 -3.65
N ARG A 45 -5.38 -1.76 -3.82
CA ARG A 45 -5.82 -0.50 -3.25
C ARG A 45 -7.23 -0.70 -2.70
N GLY A 46 -7.32 -0.99 -1.40
CA GLY A 46 -8.60 -1.34 -0.82
C GLY A 46 -9.20 -2.54 -1.55
N PRO A 47 -10.48 -2.50 -1.94
CA PRO A 47 -11.11 -3.62 -2.64
C PRO A 47 -10.70 -3.75 -4.10
N GLU A 48 -9.88 -2.85 -4.62
CA GLU A 48 -9.47 -2.89 -6.02
C GLU A 48 -8.11 -3.54 -6.17
N ILE A 49 -7.96 -4.33 -7.24
CA ILE A 49 -6.69 -4.94 -7.59
C ILE A 49 -6.39 -4.70 -9.06
N VAL A 50 -5.11 -4.45 -9.36
CA VAL A 50 -4.58 -4.59 -10.71
C VAL A 50 -3.88 -5.93 -10.73
N THR A 51 -4.41 -6.86 -11.49
CA THR A 51 -3.94 -8.25 -11.53
C THR A 51 -2.58 -8.38 -12.20
N PRO A 52 -1.91 -9.53 -12.07
CA PRO A 52 -0.66 -9.74 -12.79
C PRO A 52 -0.78 -9.58 -14.29
N GLY A 53 -1.95 -9.86 -14.86
CA GLY A 53 -2.22 -9.61 -16.28
C GLY A 53 -2.56 -8.17 -16.62
N GLY A 54 -2.60 -7.28 -15.61
CA GLY A 54 -2.88 -5.86 -15.83
C GLY A 54 -4.35 -5.47 -15.80
N LYS A 55 -5.23 -6.35 -15.39
CA LYS A 55 -6.65 -6.05 -15.35
C LYS A 55 -7.02 -5.36 -14.04
N HIS A 56 -7.79 -4.29 -14.15
CA HIS A 56 -8.36 -3.58 -12.99
C HIS A 56 -9.68 -4.23 -12.64
N MET A 57 -9.82 -4.71 -11.41
CA MET A 57 -11.05 -5.35 -10.97
C MET A 57 -11.21 -5.28 -9.47
N ALA A 58 -12.38 -5.64 -8.97
CA ALA A 58 -12.66 -5.69 -7.55
C ALA A 58 -12.45 -7.10 -7.02
N GLY A 59 -12.09 -7.19 -5.75
CA GLY A 59 -12.02 -8.44 -5.01
C GLY A 59 -12.54 -8.25 -3.60
N ASN A 60 -12.32 -9.24 -2.77
CA ASN A 60 -12.69 -9.18 -1.36
C ASN A 60 -11.48 -8.70 -0.57
N TYR A 61 -11.66 -7.63 0.17
CA TYR A 61 -10.59 -6.94 0.85
C TYR A 61 -10.75 -6.93 2.36
N SER A 62 -9.67 -7.15 3.04
CA SER A 62 -9.50 -6.83 4.43
C SER A 62 -8.08 -6.27 4.58
N ARG A 63 -7.80 -5.65 5.70
CA ARG A 63 -6.49 -5.03 5.93
C ARG A 63 -5.33 -6.02 5.77
N HIS A 64 -5.55 -7.28 6.13
CA HIS A 64 -4.48 -8.28 6.14
C HIS A 64 -4.69 -9.42 5.15
N TRP A 65 -5.73 -9.37 4.34
CA TRP A 65 -5.96 -10.40 3.33
C TRP A 65 -6.76 -9.85 2.15
N PHE A 66 -6.63 -10.54 1.04
CA PHE A 66 -7.35 -10.20 -0.18
C PHE A 66 -7.60 -11.48 -0.96
N ASN A 67 -8.75 -11.59 -1.60
CA ASN A 67 -8.95 -12.66 -2.57
C ASN A 67 -9.73 -12.16 -3.76
N TYR A 68 -9.48 -12.79 -4.91
CA TYR A 68 -10.18 -12.46 -6.15
C TYR A 68 -10.19 -13.69 -7.04
N THR A 69 -11.10 -13.66 -8.03
CA THR A 69 -11.18 -14.71 -9.04
C THR A 69 -10.39 -14.26 -10.25
N VAL A 70 -9.48 -15.11 -10.71
CA VAL A 70 -8.63 -14.79 -11.86
C VAL A 70 -9.48 -14.58 -13.09
N PRO A 71 -9.37 -13.41 -13.77
CA PRO A 71 -10.17 -13.13 -14.95
C PRO A 71 -9.59 -13.79 -16.18
N ALA A 72 -10.48 -14.10 -17.14
CA ALA A 72 -10.03 -14.53 -18.46
C ALA A 72 -9.39 -13.32 -19.18
N PRO A 73 -8.33 -13.49 -19.99
CA PRO A 73 -7.70 -14.74 -20.35
C PRO A 73 -6.45 -15.08 -19.52
N GLU A 74 -6.32 -14.56 -18.33
CA GLU A 74 -5.12 -14.80 -17.53
C GLU A 74 -4.96 -16.27 -17.16
N PRO A 75 -3.72 -16.76 -17.01
CA PRO A 75 -3.49 -18.15 -16.59
C PRO A 75 -4.17 -18.44 -15.26
N GLY A 76 -4.89 -19.53 -15.19
CA GLY A 76 -5.66 -19.90 -14.01
C GLY A 76 -7.03 -19.25 -13.93
N ALA A 77 -7.55 -18.72 -15.06
CA ALA A 77 -8.85 -18.09 -15.11
C ALA A 77 -9.92 -18.94 -14.43
N GLY A 78 -10.71 -18.32 -13.57
CA GLY A 78 -11.75 -18.99 -12.81
C GLY A 78 -11.31 -19.49 -11.44
N GLU A 79 -10.00 -19.57 -11.16
CA GLU A 79 -9.52 -19.93 -9.85
C GLU A 79 -9.58 -18.74 -8.91
N THR A 80 -9.82 -19.01 -7.63
CA THR A 80 -9.73 -17.97 -6.61
C THR A 80 -8.30 -17.91 -6.08
N VAL A 81 -7.76 -16.71 -6.01
CA VAL A 81 -6.45 -16.45 -5.42
C VAL A 81 -6.66 -15.92 -4.02
N TYR A 82 -6.00 -16.52 -3.06
CA TYR A 82 -6.05 -16.09 -1.66
C TYR A 82 -4.69 -15.51 -1.26
N MET A 83 -4.72 -14.32 -0.71
CA MET A 83 -3.52 -13.63 -0.27
C MET A 83 -3.64 -13.26 1.19
N THR A 84 -2.56 -13.44 1.93
CA THR A 84 -2.48 -13.08 3.34
C THR A 84 -1.21 -12.30 3.58
N LEU A 85 -1.34 -11.17 4.28
CA LEU A 85 -0.18 -10.38 4.67
C LEU A 85 0.56 -11.12 5.78
N ALA A 86 1.77 -11.58 5.49
CA ALA A 86 2.59 -12.29 6.45
C ALA A 86 3.34 -11.35 7.38
N ASN A 87 3.80 -10.24 6.83
CA ASN A 87 4.45 -9.15 7.55
C ASN A 87 4.40 -7.92 6.64
N GLU A 88 4.96 -6.80 7.08
CA GLU A 88 4.92 -5.55 6.35
C GLU A 88 5.39 -5.64 4.90
N ASN A 89 6.27 -6.58 4.61
CA ASN A 89 6.92 -6.67 3.31
C ASN A 89 6.64 -7.96 2.55
N THR A 90 5.80 -8.84 3.08
CA THR A 90 5.59 -10.15 2.50
C THR A 90 4.12 -10.51 2.47
N VAL A 91 3.65 -10.97 1.32
CA VAL A 91 2.33 -11.55 1.13
C VAL A 91 2.51 -13.00 0.72
N TYR A 92 1.74 -13.89 1.34
CA TYR A 92 1.64 -15.26 0.90
C TYR A 92 0.42 -15.40 0.00
N LEU A 93 0.61 -16.05 -1.12
CA LEU A 93 -0.43 -16.22 -2.13
C LEU A 93 -0.62 -17.70 -2.44
N ARG A 94 -1.88 -18.12 -2.46
CA ARG A 94 -2.27 -19.47 -2.89
C ARG A 94 -3.34 -19.38 -3.94
N ARG A 95 -3.27 -20.33 -4.87
CA ARG A 95 -4.30 -20.48 -5.89
C ARG A 95 -5.20 -21.64 -5.51
N GLY A 96 -6.50 -21.42 -5.54
CA GLY A 96 -7.48 -22.42 -5.19
C GLY A 96 -7.60 -22.64 -3.70
N GLU A 97 -8.41 -23.61 -3.30
CA GLU A 97 -8.64 -23.90 -1.90
C GLU A 97 -7.36 -24.37 -1.20
N PRO A 98 -7.19 -24.04 0.09
CA PRO A 98 -6.01 -24.49 0.83
C PRO A 98 -5.79 -25.99 0.78
N ALA A 99 -6.88 -26.77 0.65
CA ALA A 99 -6.79 -28.23 0.58
C ALA A 99 -6.39 -28.75 -0.78
N SER A 100 -6.28 -27.89 -1.79
CA SER A 100 -5.96 -28.29 -3.16
C SER A 100 -4.51 -28.70 -3.37
N GLY A 101 -3.65 -28.47 -2.37
CA GLY A 101 -2.24 -28.78 -2.49
C GLY A 101 -1.45 -27.80 -3.34
N SER A 102 -2.04 -26.68 -3.73
CA SER A 102 -1.33 -25.65 -4.48
C SER A 102 -0.19 -25.07 -3.65
N PRO A 103 0.98 -24.86 -4.26
CA PRO A 103 2.11 -24.30 -3.53
C PRO A 103 1.82 -22.86 -3.10
N GLN A 104 2.32 -22.50 -1.94
CA GLN A 104 2.26 -21.13 -1.47
C GLN A 104 3.38 -20.33 -2.11
N GLU A 105 3.01 -19.20 -2.69
CA GLU A 105 4.00 -18.27 -3.24
C GLU A 105 4.23 -17.14 -2.24
N SER A 106 5.47 -16.67 -2.18
CA SER A 106 5.84 -15.51 -1.38
C SER A 106 6.07 -14.33 -2.30
N TRP A 107 5.37 -13.24 -2.03
CA TRP A 107 5.50 -11.99 -2.79
C TRP A 107 6.02 -10.91 -1.86
N VAL A 108 6.86 -10.04 -2.38
CA VAL A 108 7.46 -8.95 -1.61
C VAL A 108 7.03 -7.62 -2.16
N ARG A 109 7.13 -6.59 -1.34
CA ARG A 109 6.86 -5.25 -1.83
C ARG A 109 7.82 -4.91 -2.95
N CYS A 110 7.29 -4.36 -4.04
CA CYS A 110 8.12 -3.95 -5.15
C CYS A 110 9.07 -2.85 -4.71
N ALA A 111 10.29 -2.89 -5.23
CA ALA A 111 11.21 -1.79 -5.05
C ALA A 111 10.64 -0.53 -5.69
N PRO A 112 10.92 0.66 -5.14
CA PRO A 112 10.48 1.89 -5.77
C PRO A 112 10.97 1.95 -7.21
N SER A 113 10.09 2.41 -8.11
CA SER A 113 10.45 2.59 -9.50
C SER A 113 11.58 3.62 -9.60
N ILE A 114 12.52 3.39 -10.51
CA ILE A 114 13.61 4.35 -10.76
C ILE A 114 13.04 5.70 -11.14
N SER A 115 11.93 5.72 -11.86
CA SER A 115 11.27 6.97 -12.23
C SER A 115 10.66 7.70 -11.04
N ALA A 116 10.43 7.04 -9.92
CA ALA A 116 9.92 7.63 -8.70
C ALA A 116 11.04 8.14 -7.79
N LEU A 117 12.29 7.82 -8.09
CA LEU A 117 13.41 8.32 -7.33
C LEU A 117 13.73 9.76 -7.76
N PRO A 118 14.11 10.62 -6.81
CA PRO A 118 14.54 11.95 -7.19
C PRO A 118 15.69 11.83 -8.18
N ALA A 119 15.63 12.64 -9.23
CA ALA A 119 16.63 12.61 -10.26
C ALA A 119 18.00 12.85 -9.64
N LEU A 120 18.82 11.82 -9.65
CA LEU A 120 20.20 11.98 -9.27
C LEU A 120 20.88 12.75 -10.39
N THR A 121 21.25 13.98 -10.08
CA THR A 121 21.97 14.75 -11.03
C THR A 121 23.30 14.08 -11.29
N ARG A 122 23.45 13.61 -12.49
CA ARG A 122 24.77 13.16 -12.85
C ARG A 122 25.53 14.30 -13.37
N SER A 123 26.61 14.55 -12.79
CA SER A 123 27.57 15.47 -13.37
C SER A 123 28.38 14.74 -14.44
#